data_026defb88cee7d5a1f9cffcbb40b3329
#
_entry.id   026defb88cee7d5a1f9cffcbb40b3329
#
_cell.length_a   1.000
_cell.length_b   1.000
_cell.length_c   1.000
_cell.angle_alpha   90.00
_cell.angle_beta   90.00
_cell.angle_gamma   90.00
#
_symmetry.space_group_name_H-M   'P 1'
#
loop_
_entity.id
_entity.type
_entity.pdbx_description
1 polymer ?
#
loop_
_entity_poly.entity_id
_entity_poly.type
_entity_poly.pdbx_seq_one_letter_code
_entity_poly.pdbx_strand_id
1 'polypeptide(L)'
;AHERVQGLRARFDSLTDRERQVLAEVVRGRLNKQIADLLGIHERTVKLHRTSITAKLGVRSVAEMTRLTQEAGLLPDAAPAARGTAALT
;
A
#
# COMPACT_ATOMS: atom_id res chain seq x y z
N ALA A 1 -0.70 4.52 23.14
CA ALA A 1 -1.49 4.03 22.00
C ALA A 1 -1.87 5.17 21.07
N HIS A 2 -2.41 6.24 21.64
CA HIS A 2 -2.83 7.38 20.82
C HIS A 2 -1.65 8.02 20.10
N GLU A 3 -0.57 8.26 20.81
CA GLU A 3 0.63 8.85 20.23
C GLU A 3 1.24 7.94 19.18
N ARG A 4 1.21 6.64 19.43
CA ARG A 4 1.73 5.69 18.49
C ARG A 4 0.97 5.72 17.18
N VAL A 5 -0.37 5.76 17.25
CA VAL A 5 -1.20 5.82 16.07
C VAL A 5 -0.93 7.09 15.29
N GLN A 6 -0.79 8.21 15.98
CA GLN A 6 -0.50 9.48 15.32
C GLN A 6 0.87 9.47 14.66
N GLY A 7 1.85 8.84 15.31
CA GLY A 7 3.17 8.70 14.73
C GLY A 7 3.15 7.88 13.47
N LEU A 8 2.38 6.79 13.48
CA LEU A 8 2.22 5.95 12.29
C LEU A 8 1.55 6.73 11.17
N ARG A 9 0.51 7.48 11.49
CA ARG A 9 -0.19 8.26 10.46
C ARG A 9 0.72 9.30 9.85
N ALA A 10 1.61 9.90 10.64
CA ALA A 10 2.56 10.86 10.11
C ALA A 10 3.46 10.25 9.06
N ARG A 11 3.86 8.99 9.26
CA ARG A 11 4.67 8.31 8.26
C ARG A 11 3.91 8.13 6.96
N PHE A 12 2.64 7.73 7.06
CA PHE A 12 1.80 7.56 5.87
C PHE A 12 1.53 8.90 5.19
N ASP A 13 1.41 9.96 5.96
CA ASP A 13 1.20 11.28 5.39
C ASP A 13 2.38 11.75 4.55
N SER A 14 3.57 11.20 4.79
CA SER A 14 4.75 11.57 4.02
C SER A 14 4.77 10.92 2.64
N LEU A 15 3.87 10.00 2.38
CA LEU A 15 3.81 9.34 1.07
C LEU A 15 3.20 10.28 0.04
N THR A 16 3.72 10.21 -1.19
CA THR A 16 3.10 10.93 -2.30
C THR A 16 1.80 10.23 -2.68
N ASP A 17 1.00 10.91 -3.48
CA ASP A 17 -0.26 10.31 -3.96
C ASP A 17 -0.01 9.03 -4.74
N ARG A 18 1.01 9.03 -5.58
CA ARG A 18 1.34 7.84 -6.36
C ARG A 18 1.82 6.70 -5.46
N GLU A 19 2.61 7.05 -4.45
CA GLU A 19 3.06 6.05 -3.49
C GLU A 19 1.89 5.43 -2.75
N ARG A 20 0.91 6.23 -2.40
CA ARG A 20 -0.30 5.71 -1.74
C ARG A 20 -1.06 4.77 -2.65
N GLN A 21 -1.15 5.10 -3.93
CA GLN A 21 -1.80 4.22 -4.89
C GLN A 21 -1.07 2.89 -4.99
N VAL A 22 0.26 2.94 -5.05
CA VAL A 22 1.06 1.72 -5.10
C VAL A 22 0.88 0.92 -3.82
N LEU A 23 0.96 1.59 -2.67
CA LEU A 23 0.78 0.92 -1.38
C LEU A 23 -0.56 0.19 -1.31
N ALA A 24 -1.62 0.83 -1.74
CA ALA A 24 -2.95 0.22 -1.71
C ALA A 24 -2.97 -1.09 -2.48
N GLU A 25 -2.29 -1.14 -3.61
CA GLU A 25 -2.27 -2.35 -4.42
C GLU A 25 -1.34 -3.40 -3.86
N VAL A 26 -0.23 -2.97 -3.25
CA VAL A 26 0.70 -3.90 -2.63
C VAL A 26 0.02 -4.66 -1.49
N VAL A 27 -0.69 -3.95 -0.64
CA VAL A 27 -1.34 -4.60 0.51
C VAL A 27 -2.53 -5.46 0.07
N ARG A 28 -3.03 -5.25 -1.13
CA ARG A 28 -4.05 -6.12 -1.71
C ARG A 28 -3.46 -7.39 -2.32
N GLY A 29 -2.15 -7.50 -2.31
CA GLY A 29 -1.48 -8.69 -2.81
C GLY A 29 -1.15 -8.67 -4.29
N ARG A 30 -1.22 -7.53 -4.92
CA ARG A 30 -0.94 -7.44 -6.35
C ARG A 30 0.55 -7.46 -6.61
N LEU A 31 0.92 -8.05 -7.75
CA LEU A 31 2.31 -8.10 -8.19
C LEU A 31 2.70 -6.79 -8.87
N ASN A 32 3.98 -6.51 -8.91
CA ASN A 32 4.48 -5.29 -9.54
C ASN A 32 3.96 -5.11 -10.96
N LYS A 33 3.91 -6.19 -11.72
CA LYS A 33 3.43 -6.12 -13.09
C LYS A 33 1.96 -5.71 -13.15
N GLN A 34 1.17 -6.24 -12.24
CA GLN A 34 -0.25 -5.90 -12.17
C GLN A 34 -0.44 -4.45 -11.79
N ILE A 35 0.36 -3.97 -10.84
CA ILE A 35 0.29 -2.59 -10.40
C ILE A 35 0.69 -1.65 -11.54
N ALA A 36 1.74 -2.02 -12.26
CA ALA A 36 2.19 -1.24 -13.41
C ALA A 36 1.06 -1.09 -14.43
N ASP A 37 0.39 -2.19 -14.73
CA ASP A 37 -0.71 -2.17 -15.68
C ASP A 37 -1.88 -1.31 -15.18
N LEU A 38 -2.21 -1.45 -13.91
CA LEU A 38 -3.34 -0.72 -13.31
C LEU A 38 -3.08 0.78 -13.31
N LEU A 39 -1.86 1.19 -13.03
CA LEU A 39 -1.55 2.61 -12.89
C LEU A 39 -0.99 3.22 -14.17
N GLY A 40 -0.76 2.41 -15.21
CA GLY A 40 -0.23 2.90 -16.46
C GLY A 40 1.21 3.39 -16.35
N ILE A 41 2.01 2.72 -15.56
CA ILE A 41 3.43 3.07 -15.36
C ILE A 41 4.28 1.84 -15.60
N HIS A 42 5.57 2.03 -15.70
CA HIS A 42 6.50 0.91 -15.90
C HIS A 42 6.69 0.12 -14.61
N GLU A 43 6.92 -1.16 -14.75
CA GLU A 43 7.18 -2.02 -13.61
C GLU A 43 8.37 -1.54 -12.79
N ARG A 44 9.39 -1.02 -13.47
CA ARG A 44 10.55 -0.44 -12.81
C ARG A 44 10.12 0.71 -11.88
N THR A 45 9.19 1.53 -12.36
CA THR A 45 8.69 2.66 -11.57
C THR A 45 7.96 2.16 -10.33
N VAL A 46 7.20 1.07 -10.47
CA VAL A 46 6.53 0.46 -9.31
C VAL A 46 7.58 0.06 -8.28
N LYS A 47 8.67 -0.57 -8.71
CA LYS A 47 9.73 -0.99 -7.81
C LYS A 47 10.35 0.19 -7.07
N LEU A 48 10.56 1.29 -7.78
CA LEU A 48 11.09 2.50 -7.16
C LEU A 48 10.14 3.05 -6.11
N HIS A 49 8.85 3.07 -6.42
CA HIS A 49 7.86 3.51 -5.45
C HIS A 49 7.83 2.61 -4.22
N ARG A 50 7.93 1.30 -4.41
CA ARG A 50 7.93 0.38 -3.29
C ARG A 50 9.14 0.59 -2.40
N THR A 51 10.31 0.82 -2.99
CA THR A 51 11.50 1.12 -2.22
C THR A 51 11.33 2.38 -1.39
N SER A 52 10.77 3.42 -2.01
CA SER A 52 10.51 4.66 -1.31
C SER A 52 9.51 4.48 -0.16
N ILE A 53 8.45 3.73 -0.42
CA ILE A 53 7.43 3.46 0.59
C ILE A 53 8.04 2.73 1.78
N THR A 54 8.82 1.67 1.53
CA THR A 54 9.42 0.93 2.62
C THR A 54 10.35 1.79 3.46
N ALA A 55 11.10 2.69 2.81
CA ALA A 55 11.97 3.61 3.52
C ALA A 55 11.16 4.58 4.38
N LYS A 56 10.10 5.15 3.81
CA LYS A 56 9.29 6.13 4.53
C LYS A 56 8.53 5.50 5.69
N LEU A 57 8.07 4.28 5.52
CA LEU A 57 7.33 3.58 6.58
C LEU A 57 8.25 2.85 7.55
N GLY A 58 9.52 2.69 7.20
CA GLY A 58 10.47 2.00 8.07
C GLY A 58 10.19 0.51 8.18
N VAL A 59 9.74 -0.12 7.10
CA VAL A 59 9.43 -1.54 7.09
C VAL A 59 10.37 -2.29 6.17
N ARG A 60 10.42 -3.61 6.29
CA ARG A 60 11.34 -4.44 5.52
C ARG A 60 10.67 -5.45 4.62
N SER A 61 9.37 -5.64 4.77
CA SER A 61 8.68 -6.67 4.00
C SER A 61 7.25 -6.22 3.71
N VAL A 62 6.63 -6.91 2.76
CA VAL A 62 5.22 -6.66 2.46
C VAL A 62 4.34 -7.00 3.65
N ALA A 63 4.69 -8.07 4.37
CA ALA A 63 3.93 -8.45 5.55
C ALA A 63 3.97 -7.36 6.61
N GLU A 64 5.15 -6.80 6.85
CA GLU A 64 5.30 -5.70 7.79
C GLU A 64 4.54 -4.47 7.33
N MET A 65 4.64 -4.17 6.05
CA MET A 65 3.95 -3.04 5.44
C MET A 65 2.43 -3.17 5.64
N THR A 66 1.89 -4.35 5.37
CA THR A 66 0.46 -4.60 5.52
C THR A 66 0.03 -4.46 6.98
N ARG A 67 0.81 -5.03 7.89
CA ARG A 67 0.49 -4.95 9.30
C ARG A 67 0.51 -3.51 9.80
N LEU A 68 1.51 -2.74 9.38
CA LEU A 68 1.64 -1.35 9.79
C LEU A 68 0.46 -0.53 9.26
N THR A 69 0.08 -0.78 8.00
CA THR A 69 -1.05 -0.09 7.39
C THR A 69 -2.34 -0.42 8.15
N GLN A 70 -2.47 -1.66 8.57
CA GLN A 70 -3.61 -2.12 9.34
C GLN A 70 -3.66 -1.42 10.71
N GLU A 71 -2.51 -1.35 11.39
CA GLU A 71 -2.41 -0.68 12.69
C GLU A 71 -2.81 0.78 12.61
N ALA A 72 -2.43 1.43 11.53
CA ALA A 72 -2.74 2.83 11.33
C ALA A 72 -4.19 3.07 10.94
N GLY A 73 -4.94 2.00 10.69
CA GLY A 73 -6.33 2.11 10.26
C GLY A 73 -6.46 2.61 8.84
N LEU A 74 -5.42 2.42 8.05
CA LEU A 74 -5.39 2.92 6.68
C LEU A 74 -5.40 1.81 5.64
N LEU A 75 -5.68 0.58 6.06
CA LEU A 75 -5.74 -0.53 5.14
C LEU A 75 -6.84 -0.27 4.11
N PRO A 76 -6.53 -0.39 2.81
CA PRO A 76 -7.54 -0.18 1.79
C PRO A 76 -8.69 -1.15 2.00
N ASP A 77 -9.87 -0.74 1.61
CA ASP A 77 -11.05 -1.57 1.74
C ASP A 77 -11.03 -2.63 0.66
N ALA A 78 -10.17 -3.60 0.87
CA ALA A 78 -9.97 -4.65 -0.11
C ALA A 78 -11.06 -5.70 -0.04
N ALA A 79 -11.67 -5.82 1.10
CA ALA A 79 -12.73 -6.79 1.26
C ALA A 79 -13.86 -6.58 0.27
N PRO A 80 -14.33 -5.36 0.10
CA PRO A 80 -15.32 -5.14 -0.95
C PRO A 80 -14.80 -5.48 -2.33
N ALA A 81 -13.56 -5.17 -2.58
CA ALA A 81 -12.97 -5.49 -3.86
C ALA A 81 -12.92 -6.98 -4.09
N ALA A 82 -12.56 -7.70 -3.08
CA ALA A 82 -12.52 -9.15 -3.18
C ALA A 82 -13.91 -9.70 -3.43
N ARG A 83 -14.87 -9.17 -2.73
CA ARG A 83 -16.24 -9.56 -2.95
C ARG A 83 -16.70 -9.18 -4.33
N GLY A 84 -16.35 -7.99 -4.72
CA GLY A 84 -16.73 -7.50 -6.01
C GLY A 84 -16.17 -8.36 -7.11
N THR A 85 -15.02 -8.83 -6.89
CA THR A 85 -14.42 -9.72 -7.82
C THR A 85 -15.23 -10.94 -8.00
N ALA A 86 -15.62 -11.45 -6.90
CA ALA A 86 -16.47 -12.60 -6.95
C ALA A 86 -17.75 -12.24 -7.63
N ALA A 87 -18.16 -11.14 -7.33
CA ALA A 87 -19.39 -10.73 -7.88
C ALA A 87 -19.28 -10.41 -9.30
N LEU A 88 -18.30 -10.08 -9.53
CA LEU A 88 -18.25 -9.71 -10.69
C LEU A 88 -18.34 -10.53 -11.49
N THR A 89 -18.26 -10.56 -10.94
CA THR A 89 -18.61 -11.06 -11.44
C THR A 89 -19.16 -11.55 -11.53
#